data_3a2ac3a37a5dd10f965e20d51edbd356
#
_entry.id   3a2ac3a37a5dd10f965e20d51edbd356
#
_cell.length_a   1.000
_cell.length_b   1.000
_cell.length_c   1.000
_cell.angle_alpha   90.00
_cell.angle_beta   90.00
_cell.angle_gamma   90.00
#
_symmetry.space_group_name_H-M   'P 1'
#
loop_
_entity.id
_entity.type
_entity.pdbx_description
1 polymer ?
#
loop_
_entity_poly.entity_id
_entity_poly.type
_entity_poly.pdbx_seq_one_letter_code
_entity_poly.pdbx_strand_id
1 'polypeptide(L)'
;MKLLVTGNIGYITTEFIEEAFPECQILLLGETEQKSNRNKSLSVYPMPKTEEEFKDIFKTYEFEGVIYFSNYLTFHGTMEGEIETLRKLLHYYKGNLNSRLLYITGPDSLYKDTTGKTLMVRSAEEFCRQYGDLHQIAVKILRVPYLYSGTYEEAYFFK
;
A
#
# COMPACT_ATOMS: atom_id res chain seq x y z
N MET A 1 -16.36 6.56 4.63
CA MET A 1 -15.02 6.89 4.08
C MET A 1 -14.69 5.93 2.95
N LYS A 2 -14.14 6.44 1.86
CA LYS A 2 -13.69 5.62 0.72
C LYS A 2 -12.18 5.49 0.74
N LEU A 3 -11.70 4.26 0.79
CA LEU A 3 -10.27 3.94 0.87
C LEU A 3 -9.82 3.13 -0.35
N LEU A 4 -8.64 3.47 -0.83
CA LEU A 4 -7.88 2.65 -1.75
C LEU A 4 -6.82 1.88 -0.94
N VAL A 5 -6.80 0.56 -1.05
CA VAL A 5 -5.78 -0.30 -0.43
C VAL A 5 -5.03 -1.02 -1.54
N THR A 6 -3.72 -0.93 -1.54
CA THR A 6 -2.89 -1.47 -2.62
C THR A 6 -1.47 -1.77 -2.18
N GLY A 7 -0.64 -2.16 -3.11
CA GLY A 7 0.75 -2.54 -2.90
C GLY A 7 0.89 -4.04 -2.73
N ASN A 8 1.79 -4.46 -1.87
CA ASN A 8 2.04 -5.87 -1.59
C ASN A 8 0.99 -6.43 -0.62
N ILE A 9 -0.19 -6.71 -1.14
CA ILE A 9 -1.37 -7.19 -0.38
C ILE A 9 -1.69 -8.67 -0.59
N GLY A 10 -0.85 -9.41 -1.30
CA GLY A 10 -1.09 -10.82 -1.62
C GLY A 10 -1.22 -11.74 -0.40
N TYR A 11 -0.66 -11.35 0.73
CA TYR A 11 -0.74 -12.08 2.01
C TYR A 11 -1.87 -11.55 2.94
N ILE A 12 -2.58 -10.52 2.51
CA ILE A 12 -3.69 -9.94 3.28
C ILE A 12 -5.01 -10.51 2.76
N THR A 13 -5.80 -11.07 3.65
CA THR A 13 -7.11 -11.59 3.28
C THR A 13 -8.15 -10.48 3.20
N THR A 14 -9.14 -10.65 2.35
CA THR A 14 -10.28 -9.73 2.28
C THR A 14 -11.01 -9.62 3.61
N GLU A 15 -11.11 -10.72 4.37
CA GLU A 15 -11.68 -10.74 5.72
C GLU A 15 -10.95 -9.80 6.66
N PHE A 16 -9.62 -9.83 6.66
CA PHE A 16 -8.82 -8.93 7.50
C PHE A 16 -9.10 -7.45 7.18
N ILE A 17 -9.18 -7.11 5.91
CA ILE A 17 -9.47 -5.73 5.49
C ILE A 17 -10.88 -5.32 5.91
N GLU A 18 -11.87 -6.19 5.75
CA GLU A 18 -13.25 -5.92 6.16
C GLU A 18 -13.38 -5.72 7.67
N GLU A 19 -12.67 -6.53 8.45
CA GLU A 19 -12.65 -6.41 9.92
C GLU A 19 -11.90 -5.16 10.39
N ALA A 20 -10.81 -4.80 9.71
CA ALA A 20 -10.01 -3.63 10.07
C ALA A 20 -10.72 -2.30 9.76
N PHE A 21 -11.60 -2.30 8.74
CA PHE A 21 -12.26 -1.09 8.25
C PHE A 21 -13.77 -1.30 8.02
N PRO A 22 -14.53 -1.68 9.05
CA PRO A 22 -15.91 -2.16 8.90
C PRO A 22 -16.89 -1.12 8.35
N GLU A 23 -16.59 0.17 8.51
CA GLU A 23 -17.45 1.28 8.08
C GLU A 23 -16.95 1.97 6.80
N CYS A 24 -15.92 1.42 6.15
CA CYS A 24 -15.33 2.01 4.97
C CYS A 24 -15.80 1.31 3.70
N GLN A 25 -15.93 2.08 2.64
CA GLN A 25 -15.96 1.55 1.28
C GLN A 25 -14.52 1.38 0.80
N ILE A 26 -14.16 0.18 0.39
CA ILE A 26 -12.77 -0.17 0.09
C ILE A 26 -12.65 -0.66 -1.34
N LEU A 27 -11.69 -0.11 -2.06
CA LEU A 27 -11.18 -0.65 -3.30
C LEU A 27 -9.82 -1.29 -3.04
N LEU A 28 -9.70 -2.60 -3.25
CA LEU A 28 -8.42 -3.29 -3.27
C LEU A 28 -7.89 -3.33 -4.70
N LEU A 29 -6.68 -2.81 -4.91
CA LEU A 29 -5.95 -2.95 -6.16
C LEU A 29 -4.79 -3.91 -5.97
N GLY A 30 -4.85 -5.05 -6.61
CA GLY A 30 -3.83 -6.08 -6.57
C GLY A 30 -4.40 -7.47 -6.41
N GLU A 31 -3.51 -8.45 -6.28
CA GLU A 31 -3.87 -9.83 -5.99
C GLU A 31 -3.95 -10.02 -4.49
N THR A 32 -5.04 -10.59 -4.02
CA THR A 32 -5.24 -10.93 -2.61
C THR A 32 -5.89 -12.30 -2.50
N GLU A 33 -5.73 -12.95 -1.37
CA GLU A 33 -6.48 -14.17 -1.07
C GLU A 33 -7.96 -13.83 -0.89
N GLN A 34 -8.79 -14.28 -1.83
CA GLN A 34 -10.23 -14.10 -1.73
C GLN A 34 -10.84 -15.19 -0.86
N LYS A 35 -11.26 -14.82 0.32
CA LYS A 35 -12.19 -15.62 1.12
C LYS A 35 -13.56 -14.94 1.09
N SER A 36 -14.46 -15.45 0.29
CA SER A 36 -15.87 -15.06 0.12
C SER A 36 -16.22 -13.56 0.28
N ASN A 37 -16.59 -12.92 -0.80
CA ASN A 37 -17.21 -11.58 -0.82
C ASN A 37 -18.58 -11.58 -0.09
N ARG A 38 -18.58 -11.42 1.21
CA ARG A 38 -19.82 -11.22 2.00
C ARG A 38 -20.22 -9.77 2.12
N ASN A 39 -19.29 -8.85 1.87
CA ASN A 39 -19.51 -7.44 2.11
C ASN A 39 -19.59 -6.65 0.79
N LYS A 40 -20.69 -5.93 0.59
CA LYS A 40 -20.90 -5.06 -0.58
C LYS A 40 -20.03 -3.80 -0.59
N SER A 41 -19.34 -3.51 0.52
CA SER A 41 -18.47 -2.35 0.65
C SER A 41 -17.04 -2.58 0.16
N LEU A 42 -16.69 -3.81 -0.18
CA LEU A 42 -15.37 -4.20 -0.67
C LEU A 42 -15.42 -4.58 -2.15
N SER A 43 -14.60 -3.92 -2.95
CA SER A 43 -14.36 -4.26 -4.36
C SER A 43 -12.90 -4.61 -4.58
N VAL A 44 -12.65 -5.63 -5.38
CA VAL A 44 -11.28 -6.09 -5.70
C VAL A 44 -11.04 -5.97 -7.20
N TYR A 45 -9.97 -5.31 -7.57
CA TYR A 45 -9.54 -5.14 -8.95
C TYR A 45 -8.06 -5.50 -9.10
N PRO A 46 -7.67 -6.06 -10.23
CA PRO A 46 -6.26 -6.33 -10.50
C PRO A 46 -5.46 -5.01 -10.54
N MET A 47 -4.18 -5.09 -10.23
CA MET A 47 -3.29 -3.93 -10.35
C MET A 47 -3.27 -3.45 -11.80
N PRO A 48 -3.53 -2.16 -12.05
CA PRO A 48 -3.46 -1.59 -13.39
C PRO A 48 -2.08 -1.78 -14.01
N LYS A 49 -2.06 -2.10 -15.29
CA LYS A 49 -0.82 -2.31 -16.08
C LYS A 49 -0.45 -1.08 -16.88
N THR A 50 -1.42 -0.27 -17.24
CA THR A 50 -1.23 0.92 -18.08
C THR A 50 -1.59 2.19 -17.31
N GLU A 51 -1.06 3.31 -17.77
CA GLU A 51 -1.42 4.62 -17.21
C GLU A 51 -2.89 4.97 -17.41
N GLU A 52 -3.49 4.52 -18.51
CA GLU A 52 -4.91 4.75 -18.80
C GLU A 52 -5.79 4.04 -17.79
N GLU A 53 -5.46 2.79 -17.42
CA GLU A 53 -6.18 2.04 -16.40
C GLU A 53 -6.11 2.73 -15.04
N PHE A 54 -4.94 3.25 -14.63
CA PHE A 54 -4.81 4.07 -13.41
C PHE A 54 -5.69 5.32 -13.48
N LYS A 55 -5.65 6.02 -14.59
CA LYS A 55 -6.45 7.22 -14.81
C LYS A 55 -7.94 6.95 -14.70
N ASP A 56 -8.41 5.83 -15.24
CA ASP A 56 -9.82 5.46 -15.23
C ASP A 56 -10.31 5.12 -13.82
N ILE A 57 -9.48 4.49 -13.00
CA ILE A 57 -9.80 4.22 -11.59
C ILE A 57 -10.03 5.54 -10.84
N PHE A 58 -9.10 6.49 -10.97
CA PHE A 58 -9.20 7.78 -10.27
C PHE A 58 -10.21 8.76 -10.88
N LYS A 59 -10.70 8.50 -12.08
CA LYS A 59 -11.88 9.19 -12.63
C LYS A 59 -13.18 8.64 -12.08
N THR A 60 -13.23 7.33 -11.88
CA THR A 60 -14.44 6.62 -11.44
C THR A 60 -14.65 6.73 -9.93
N TYR A 61 -13.57 6.75 -9.17
CA TYR A 61 -13.58 6.72 -7.71
C TYR A 61 -12.85 7.92 -7.12
N GLU A 62 -13.48 8.57 -6.16
CA GLU A 62 -12.82 9.54 -5.30
C GLU A 62 -12.47 8.89 -3.97
N PHE A 63 -11.19 8.86 -3.63
CA PHE A 63 -10.70 8.29 -2.38
C PHE A 63 -10.34 9.38 -1.38
N GLU A 64 -10.76 9.19 -0.14
CA GLU A 64 -10.37 10.03 0.99
C GLU A 64 -9.04 9.61 1.60
N GLY A 65 -8.60 8.39 1.31
CA GLY A 65 -7.33 7.88 1.76
C GLY A 65 -6.78 6.75 0.90
N VAL A 66 -5.46 6.64 0.89
CA VAL A 66 -4.71 5.54 0.27
C VAL A 66 -3.90 4.85 1.36
N ILE A 67 -4.01 3.53 1.41
CA ILE A 67 -3.17 2.67 2.24
C ILE A 67 -2.30 1.85 1.29
N TYR A 68 -1.02 2.06 1.36
CA TYR A 68 -0.04 1.39 0.50
C TYR A 68 0.85 0.47 1.34
N PHE A 69 0.79 -0.82 1.04
CA PHE A 69 1.65 -1.83 1.63
C PHE A 69 2.89 -2.02 0.75
N SER A 70 4.03 -1.64 1.29
CA SER A 70 5.30 -1.73 0.58
C SER A 70 5.74 -3.17 0.33
N ASN A 71 6.46 -3.40 -0.76
CA ASN A 71 7.17 -4.65 -1.01
C ASN A 71 8.25 -4.95 0.05
N TYR A 72 8.71 -3.94 0.76
CA TYR A 72 9.71 -4.07 1.82
C TYR A 72 9.17 -4.62 3.15
N LEU A 73 7.88 -4.87 3.24
CA LEU A 73 7.25 -5.50 4.39
C LEU A 73 7.57 -6.98 4.52
N THR A 74 7.92 -7.63 3.43
CA THR A 74 8.25 -9.05 3.40
C THR A 74 9.73 -9.24 3.10
N PHE A 75 10.34 -10.25 3.69
CA PHE A 75 11.75 -10.55 3.50
C PHE A 75 12.10 -10.85 2.02
N HIS A 76 11.16 -11.42 1.29
CA HIS A 76 11.29 -11.77 -0.13
C HIS A 76 10.65 -10.74 -1.07
N GLY A 77 10.24 -9.59 -0.57
CA GLY A 77 9.68 -8.53 -1.41
C GLY A 77 10.69 -8.08 -2.45
N THR A 78 10.27 -8.00 -3.70
CA THR A 78 11.10 -7.46 -4.76
C THR A 78 11.27 -5.96 -4.59
N MET A 79 12.50 -5.49 -4.70
CA MET A 79 12.80 -4.06 -4.59
C MET A 79 12.52 -3.29 -5.87
N GLU A 80 12.40 -3.99 -6.99
CA GLU A 80 12.15 -3.38 -8.28
C GLU A 80 10.72 -2.88 -8.42
N GLY A 81 10.58 -1.69 -8.97
CA GLY A 81 9.29 -1.13 -9.34
C GLY A 81 8.49 -0.44 -8.23
N GLU A 82 8.94 -0.47 -6.97
CA GLU A 82 8.20 0.14 -5.85
C GLU A 82 7.96 1.64 -6.07
N ILE A 83 9.02 2.40 -6.30
CA ILE A 83 8.94 3.85 -6.51
C ILE A 83 8.16 4.17 -7.78
N GLU A 84 8.34 3.38 -8.83
CA GLU A 84 7.63 3.59 -10.09
C GLU A 84 6.12 3.35 -9.92
N THR A 85 5.73 2.32 -9.18
CA THR A 85 4.32 2.04 -8.87
C THR A 85 3.72 3.14 -8.01
N LEU A 86 4.42 3.57 -6.97
CA LEU A 86 4.02 4.71 -6.14
C LEU A 86 3.86 5.98 -6.98
N ARG A 87 4.82 6.26 -7.85
CA ARG A 87 4.78 7.43 -8.73
C ARG A 87 3.56 7.43 -9.64
N LYS A 88 3.25 6.32 -10.28
CA LYS A 88 2.06 6.17 -11.13
C LYS A 88 0.78 6.33 -10.34
N LEU A 89 0.66 5.62 -9.22
CA LEU A 89 -0.50 5.69 -8.34
C LEU A 89 -0.75 7.12 -7.85
N LEU A 90 0.26 7.73 -7.25
CA LEU A 90 0.14 9.05 -6.64
C LEU A 90 0.03 10.18 -7.66
N HIS A 91 0.50 9.99 -8.90
CA HIS A 91 0.29 10.95 -9.97
C HIS A 91 -1.20 11.18 -10.26
N TYR A 92 -2.01 10.13 -10.20
CA TYR A 92 -3.46 10.22 -10.44
C TYR A 92 -4.27 10.44 -9.17
N TYR A 93 -3.71 10.15 -8.00
CA TYR A 93 -4.33 10.43 -6.72
C TYR A 93 -4.17 11.91 -6.37
N LYS A 94 -5.15 12.70 -6.78
CA LYS A 94 -5.20 14.13 -6.43
C LYS A 94 -6.10 14.30 -5.21
N GLY A 95 -5.61 13.97 -4.06
CA GLY A 95 -6.38 14.13 -2.84
C GLY A 95 -6.88 15.56 -2.61
N ASN A 96 -7.91 15.70 -1.82
CA ASN A 96 -8.36 16.99 -1.29
C ASN A 96 -7.69 17.29 0.06
N LEU A 97 -7.97 18.42 0.67
CA LEU A 97 -7.36 18.86 1.95
C LEU A 97 -7.55 17.85 3.11
N ASN A 98 -8.49 16.92 3.01
CA ASN A 98 -8.75 15.90 4.01
C ASN A 98 -8.17 14.53 3.63
N SER A 99 -7.57 14.43 2.45
CA SER A 99 -7.01 13.17 1.97
C SER A 99 -5.74 12.78 2.72
N ARG A 100 -5.52 11.47 2.82
CA ARG A 100 -4.43 10.89 3.60
C ARG A 100 -3.75 9.78 2.82
N LEU A 101 -2.45 9.68 3.02
CA LEU A 101 -1.64 8.55 2.56
C LEU A 101 -1.01 7.87 3.77
N LEU A 102 -1.30 6.58 3.92
CA LEU A 102 -0.62 5.70 4.87
C LEU A 102 0.30 4.77 4.08
N TYR A 103 1.60 4.95 4.23
CA TYR A 103 2.62 4.09 3.64
C TYR A 103 3.14 3.15 4.72
N ILE A 104 2.91 1.85 4.55
CA ILE A 104 3.29 0.81 5.51
C ILE A 104 4.51 0.09 4.95
N THR A 105 5.61 0.12 5.68
CA THR A 105 6.90 -0.42 5.25
C THR A 105 7.63 -1.16 6.36
N GLY A 106 8.74 -1.81 6.02
CA GLY A 106 9.62 -2.46 6.98
C GLY A 106 10.53 -1.47 7.72
N PRO A 107 11.33 -1.95 8.69
CA PRO A 107 12.18 -1.12 9.52
C PRO A 107 13.52 -0.76 8.87
N ASP A 108 13.77 -1.21 7.64
CA ASP A 108 15.10 -1.13 7.00
C ASP A 108 15.63 0.30 6.89
N SER A 109 14.76 1.30 6.78
CA SER A 109 15.18 2.71 6.74
C SER A 109 15.86 3.19 8.02
N LEU A 110 15.65 2.48 9.13
CA LEU A 110 16.22 2.81 10.43
C LEU A 110 17.64 2.25 10.62
N TYR A 111 18.06 1.33 9.76
CA TYR A 111 19.39 0.75 9.85
C TYR A 111 20.46 1.75 9.42
N LYS A 112 21.61 1.66 10.08
CA LYS A 112 22.74 2.55 9.80
C LYS A 112 23.51 2.16 8.54
N ASP A 113 23.33 0.95 8.07
CA ASP A 113 24.00 0.49 6.87
C ASP A 113 23.50 1.24 5.62
N THR A 114 24.29 1.20 4.58
CA THR A 114 24.00 1.81 3.29
C THR A 114 23.78 0.75 2.21
N THR A 115 23.22 -0.39 2.59
CA THR A 115 22.85 -1.42 1.62
C THR A 115 21.85 -0.89 0.61
N GLY A 116 21.82 -1.48 -0.57
CA GLY A 116 20.89 -1.09 -1.62
C GLY A 116 19.42 -1.10 -1.13
N LYS A 117 19.04 -2.11 -0.33
CA LYS A 117 17.69 -2.19 0.23
C LYS A 117 17.38 -1.02 1.16
N THR A 118 18.27 -0.71 2.10
CA THR A 118 18.10 0.43 3.02
C THR A 118 17.92 1.75 2.28
N LEU A 119 18.74 1.99 1.27
CA LEU A 119 18.65 3.21 0.45
C LEU A 119 17.34 3.27 -0.34
N MET A 120 16.88 2.17 -0.89
CA MET A 120 15.61 2.12 -1.63
C MET A 120 14.41 2.36 -0.71
N VAL A 121 14.39 1.78 0.48
CA VAL A 121 13.32 2.02 1.47
C VAL A 121 13.29 3.49 1.88
N ARG A 122 14.45 4.09 2.17
CA ARG A 122 14.55 5.52 2.48
C ARG A 122 14.07 6.39 1.32
N SER A 123 14.43 6.04 0.10
CA SER A 123 13.98 6.78 -1.09
C SER A 123 12.47 6.70 -1.28
N ALA A 124 11.86 5.54 -1.06
CA ALA A 124 10.41 5.40 -1.16
C ALA A 124 9.67 6.19 -0.06
N GLU A 125 10.18 6.17 1.17
CA GLU A 125 9.62 6.97 2.26
C GLU A 125 9.75 8.48 1.97
N GLU A 126 10.90 8.91 1.48
CA GLU A 126 11.13 10.31 1.14
C GLU A 126 10.24 10.77 -0.02
N PHE A 127 10.05 9.91 -1.02
CA PHE A 127 9.10 10.18 -2.10
C PHE A 127 7.69 10.43 -1.57
N CYS A 128 7.22 9.61 -0.63
CA CYS A 128 5.91 9.80 -0.01
C CYS A 128 5.81 11.12 0.78
N ARG A 129 6.85 11.49 1.51
CA ARG A 129 6.89 12.76 2.25
C ARG A 129 6.84 13.96 1.31
N GLN A 130 7.69 13.97 0.29
CA GLN A 130 7.71 15.04 -0.72
C GLN A 130 6.38 15.17 -1.44
N TYR A 131 5.73 14.07 -1.75
CA TYR A 131 4.39 14.07 -2.32
C TYR A 131 3.37 14.73 -1.38
N GLY A 132 3.41 14.39 -0.09
CA GLY A 132 2.55 14.99 0.92
C GLY A 132 2.75 16.52 1.03
N ASP A 133 4.00 16.96 1.06
CA ASP A 133 4.34 18.38 1.13
C ASP A 133 3.89 19.14 -0.12
N LEU A 134 4.14 18.57 -1.29
CA LEU A 134 3.78 19.18 -2.58
C LEU A 134 2.27 19.34 -2.76
N HIS A 135 1.50 18.35 -2.35
CA HIS A 135 0.05 18.29 -2.55
C HIS A 135 -0.76 18.64 -1.30
N GLN A 136 -0.10 19.00 -0.21
CA GLN A 136 -0.73 19.30 1.09
C GLN A 136 -1.62 18.16 1.61
N ILE A 137 -1.15 16.93 1.40
CA ILE A 137 -1.81 15.69 1.84
C ILE A 137 -1.11 15.19 3.10
N ALA A 138 -1.87 14.82 4.12
CA ALA A 138 -1.32 14.20 5.32
C ALA A 138 -0.72 12.83 5.00
N VAL A 139 0.58 12.66 5.19
CA VAL A 139 1.30 11.41 4.97
C VAL A 139 1.75 10.84 6.32
N LYS A 140 1.41 9.57 6.55
CA LYS A 140 1.98 8.77 7.64
C LYS A 140 2.80 7.62 7.07
N ILE A 141 3.97 7.41 7.64
CA ILE A 141 4.82 6.26 7.36
C ILE A 141 4.82 5.38 8.59
N LEU A 142 4.28 4.19 8.44
CA LEU A 142 4.25 3.18 9.48
C LEU A 142 5.32 2.12 9.19
N ARG A 143 6.33 2.06 10.04
CA ARG A 143 7.37 1.04 9.97
C ARG A 143 7.00 -0.10 10.91
N VAL A 144 6.83 -1.27 10.35
CA VAL A 144 6.51 -2.48 11.12
C VAL A 144 7.66 -3.47 11.00
N PRO A 145 7.97 -4.23 12.06
CA PRO A 145 9.13 -5.14 12.04
C PRO A 145 9.07 -6.13 10.89
N TYR A 146 7.98 -6.79 10.72
CA TYR A 146 7.55 -7.60 9.57
C TYR A 146 6.10 -7.97 9.78
N LEU A 147 5.36 -8.18 8.69
CA LEU A 147 4.02 -8.73 8.77
C LEU A 147 4.11 -10.26 8.79
N TYR A 148 3.35 -10.82 9.68
CA TYR A 148 3.24 -12.24 9.85
C TYR A 148 1.77 -12.61 10.01
N SER A 149 1.35 -13.64 9.31
CA SER A 149 0.00 -14.16 9.38
C SER A 149 0.06 -15.56 9.99
N GLY A 150 -0.87 -15.88 10.87
CA GLY A 150 -0.94 -17.21 11.49
C GLY A 150 -1.19 -18.37 10.53
N THR A 151 -1.47 -18.07 9.27
CA THR A 151 -1.59 -19.05 8.17
C THR A 151 -0.26 -19.39 7.50
N TYR A 152 0.79 -18.63 7.75
CA TYR A 152 2.14 -18.94 7.28
C TYR A 152 2.81 -19.86 8.28
N GLU A 153 2.90 -21.14 7.93
CA GLU A 153 3.63 -22.16 8.72
C GLU A 153 5.13 -21.89 8.78
N GLU A 154 5.65 -21.07 7.91
CA GLU A 154 7.03 -20.63 7.93
C GLU A 154 7.13 -19.20 8.45
N ALA A 155 7.41 -19.08 9.71
CA ALA A 155 7.88 -17.82 10.26
C ALA A 155 9.23 -17.48 9.60
N TYR A 156 9.19 -16.65 8.57
CA TYR A 156 10.40 -16.13 7.91
C TYR A 156 11.35 -15.37 8.84
N PHE A 157 10.99 -15.27 10.11
CA PHE A 157 11.71 -14.56 11.16
C PHE A 157 12.84 -15.36 11.81
N PHE A 158 12.89 -16.66 11.59
CA PHE A 158 13.76 -17.55 12.33
C PHE A 158 14.76 -18.35 11.46
N LYS A 159 15.06 -17.83 10.27
CA LYS A 159 16.16 -18.39 9.47
C LYS A 159 17.30 -17.41 9.37
#